data_c5538ebf21f3026e5372c3040e23691c
#
_entry.id   c5538ebf21f3026e5372c3040e23691c
#
_cell.length_a   1.000
_cell.length_b   1.000
_cell.length_c   1.000
_cell.angle_alpha   90.00
_cell.angle_beta   90.00
_cell.angle_gamma   90.00
#
_symmetry.space_group_name_H-M   'P 1'
#
loop_
_entity.id
_entity.type
_entity.pdbx_description
1 polymer ?
#
loop_
_entity_poly.entity_id
_entity_poly.type
_entity_poly.pdbx_seq_one_letter_code
_entity_poly.pdbx_strand_id
1 'polypeptide(L)'
;LTIGMSVDANVLIFERIKEELAKGKAQKEAIADGFKNALSSILDANITTGLTGLILFLLGTGPIKGFATTLLIGIATSLFTAIFITRLFIDGYGTRGKSLDFSTSITKNLFTNMNIDFLKKRKIAYIVSGIFIVLSLGSLLTQGLNEGVDFVGGRTYTVRFADDVNPTAVEKDLTEVFGSAEAKTFGPDNQLKITTKYKVDEEGAQVDEEIQRSLFDA
;
A
#
# COMPACT_ATOMS: atom_id res chain seq x y z
N LEU A 1 -1.29 2.98 -5.00
CA LEU A 1 -1.16 1.53 -4.84
C LEU A 1 -1.83 0.79 -6.00
N THR A 2 -3.10 0.99 -6.30
CA THR A 2 -3.87 0.29 -7.34
C THR A 2 -3.27 0.45 -8.75
N ILE A 3 -2.81 1.66 -9.13
CA ILE A 3 -2.12 1.90 -10.41
C ILE A 3 -0.84 1.05 -10.51
N GLY A 4 -0.03 1.00 -9.45
CA GLY A 4 1.17 0.17 -9.42
C GLY A 4 0.85 -1.31 -9.65
N MET A 5 -0.16 -1.84 -8.97
CA MET A 5 -0.59 -3.25 -9.12
C MET A 5 -1.11 -3.56 -10.53
N SER A 6 -1.79 -2.61 -11.19
CA SER A 6 -2.26 -2.78 -12.57
C SER A 6 -1.13 -2.90 -13.57
N VAL A 7 -0.06 -2.10 -13.37
CA VAL A 7 1.11 -2.12 -14.23
C VAL A 7 1.91 -3.41 -14.05
N ASP A 8 2.07 -3.88 -12.80
CA ASP A 8 2.85 -5.07 -12.45
C ASP A 8 2.41 -6.32 -13.23
N ALA A 9 1.11 -6.58 -13.29
CA ALA A 9 0.57 -7.73 -14.00
C ALA A 9 0.90 -7.69 -15.51
N ASN A 10 0.76 -6.52 -16.12
CA ASN A 10 1.05 -6.35 -17.55
C ASN A 10 2.55 -6.46 -17.84
N VAL A 11 3.40 -5.91 -16.98
CA VAL A 11 4.87 -6.04 -17.12
C VAL A 11 5.27 -7.52 -17.08
N LEU A 12 4.73 -8.29 -16.13
CA LEU A 12 5.04 -9.71 -16.01
C LEU A 12 4.59 -10.51 -17.25
N ILE A 13 3.39 -10.24 -17.78
CA ILE A 13 2.91 -10.87 -19.01
C ILE A 13 3.85 -10.55 -20.18
N PHE A 14 4.19 -9.28 -20.36
CA PHE A 14 5.04 -8.85 -21.48
C PHE A 14 6.46 -9.42 -21.40
N GLU A 15 7.04 -9.48 -20.21
CA GLU A 15 8.36 -10.12 -20.04
C GLU A 15 8.31 -11.63 -20.34
N ARG A 16 7.26 -12.33 -19.91
CA ARG A 16 7.08 -13.74 -20.27
C ARG A 16 6.89 -13.96 -21.78
N ILE A 17 6.15 -13.09 -22.46
CA ILE A 17 6.04 -13.14 -23.93
C ILE A 17 7.40 -12.92 -24.60
N LYS A 18 8.20 -11.95 -24.12
CA LYS A 18 9.55 -11.69 -24.64
C LYS A 18 10.47 -12.89 -24.44
N GLU A 19 10.42 -13.55 -23.29
CA GLU A 19 11.17 -14.78 -23.03
C GLU A 19 10.82 -15.89 -24.04
N GLU A 20 9.53 -16.10 -24.33
CA GLU A 20 9.08 -17.10 -25.27
C GLU A 20 9.46 -16.75 -26.73
N LEU A 21 9.38 -15.47 -27.09
CA LEU A 21 9.89 -14.99 -28.40
C LEU A 21 11.41 -15.19 -28.55
N ALA A 22 12.16 -14.94 -27.48
CA ALA A 22 13.60 -15.16 -27.48
C ALA A 22 14.00 -16.64 -27.67
N LYS A 23 13.12 -17.58 -27.31
CA LYS A 23 13.27 -19.01 -27.58
C LYS A 23 12.98 -19.39 -29.06
N GLY A 24 12.61 -18.42 -29.90
CA GLY A 24 12.33 -18.63 -31.32
C GLY A 24 10.90 -19.10 -31.63
N LYS A 25 9.96 -19.00 -30.68
CA LYS A 25 8.55 -19.33 -30.92
C LYS A 25 7.87 -18.32 -31.85
N ALA A 26 6.89 -18.79 -32.61
CA ALA A 26 6.02 -17.91 -33.37
C ALA A 26 5.26 -16.96 -32.43
N GLN A 27 5.03 -15.72 -32.86
CA GLN A 27 4.40 -14.67 -32.02
C GLN A 27 3.10 -15.11 -31.37
N LYS A 28 2.21 -15.81 -32.08
CA LYS A 28 0.94 -16.29 -31.55
C LYS A 28 1.12 -17.30 -30.42
N GLU A 29 2.09 -18.21 -30.57
CA GLU A 29 2.43 -19.22 -29.58
C GLU A 29 3.09 -18.58 -28.35
N ALA A 30 4.05 -17.68 -28.59
CA ALA A 30 4.73 -16.93 -27.53
C ALA A 30 3.76 -16.11 -26.67
N ILE A 31 2.74 -15.49 -27.29
CA ILE A 31 1.68 -14.77 -26.55
C ILE A 31 0.89 -15.75 -25.69
N ALA A 32 0.41 -16.88 -26.25
CA ALA A 32 -0.37 -17.84 -25.50
C ALA A 32 0.39 -18.41 -24.28
N ASP A 33 1.65 -18.80 -24.50
CA ASP A 33 2.51 -19.34 -23.44
C ASP A 33 2.93 -18.29 -22.43
N GLY A 34 3.20 -17.06 -22.88
CA GLY A 34 3.51 -15.94 -22.00
C GLY A 34 2.37 -15.62 -21.01
N PHE A 35 1.15 -15.54 -21.50
CA PHE A 35 -0.04 -15.38 -20.64
C PHE A 35 -0.22 -16.56 -19.67
N LYS A 36 -0.11 -17.79 -20.18
CA LYS A 36 -0.25 -19.00 -19.36
C LYS A 36 0.79 -19.05 -18.24
N ASN A 37 2.05 -18.75 -18.54
CA ASN A 37 3.14 -18.82 -17.58
C ASN A 37 3.12 -17.66 -16.57
N ALA A 38 2.62 -16.48 -16.98
CA ALA A 38 2.47 -15.34 -16.09
C ALA A 38 1.28 -15.48 -15.13
N LEU A 39 0.21 -16.17 -15.55
CA LEU A 39 -1.07 -16.24 -14.84
C LEU A 39 -0.91 -16.74 -13.40
N SER A 40 -0.15 -17.81 -13.18
CA SER A 40 0.07 -18.38 -11.84
C SER A 40 0.68 -17.34 -10.88
N SER A 41 1.75 -16.67 -11.31
CA SER A 41 2.43 -15.68 -10.47
C SER A 41 1.56 -14.45 -10.19
N ILE A 42 0.76 -14.02 -11.19
CA ILE A 42 -0.18 -12.91 -11.03
C ILE A 42 -1.28 -13.26 -10.03
N LEU A 43 -1.84 -14.47 -10.13
CA LEU A 43 -2.89 -14.93 -9.22
C LEU A 43 -2.36 -15.07 -7.79
N ASP A 44 -1.20 -15.70 -7.60
CA ASP A 44 -0.60 -15.89 -6.28
C ASP A 44 -0.39 -14.56 -5.55
N ALA A 45 0.21 -13.58 -6.20
CA ALA A 45 0.45 -12.26 -5.63
C ALA A 45 -0.86 -11.54 -5.25
N ASN A 46 -1.85 -11.61 -6.15
CA ASN A 46 -3.12 -10.91 -5.94
C ASN A 46 -4.04 -11.63 -4.94
N ILE A 47 -4.03 -12.98 -4.87
CA ILE A 47 -4.76 -13.76 -3.87
C ILE A 47 -4.24 -13.43 -2.48
N THR A 48 -2.91 -13.39 -2.28
CA THR A 48 -2.30 -13.06 -0.99
C THR A 48 -2.69 -11.66 -0.53
N THR A 49 -2.58 -10.67 -1.42
CA THR A 49 -2.97 -9.29 -1.12
C THR A 49 -4.48 -9.16 -0.93
N GLY A 50 -5.27 -9.87 -1.74
CA GLY A 50 -6.73 -9.92 -1.63
C GLY A 50 -7.21 -10.54 -0.32
N LEU A 51 -6.54 -11.59 0.17
CA LEU A 51 -6.85 -12.17 1.48
C LEU A 51 -6.60 -11.17 2.61
N THR A 52 -5.49 -10.46 2.55
CA THR A 52 -5.21 -9.38 3.52
C THR A 52 -6.27 -8.28 3.44
N GLY A 53 -6.62 -7.84 2.23
CA GLY A 53 -7.69 -6.87 2.02
C GLY A 53 -9.04 -7.34 2.55
N LEU A 54 -9.37 -8.62 2.38
CA LEU A 54 -10.60 -9.21 2.89
C LEU A 54 -10.65 -9.20 4.43
N ILE A 55 -9.56 -9.57 5.08
CA ILE A 55 -9.43 -9.52 6.55
C ILE A 55 -9.63 -8.08 7.05
N LEU A 56 -8.96 -7.11 6.42
CA LEU A 56 -9.12 -5.70 6.78
C LEU A 56 -10.53 -5.17 6.50
N PHE A 57 -11.22 -5.69 5.48
CA PHE A 57 -12.60 -5.32 5.18
C PHE A 57 -13.58 -5.88 6.23
N LEU A 58 -13.38 -7.11 6.68
CA LEU A 58 -14.25 -7.78 7.65
C LEU A 58 -14.04 -7.28 9.08
N LEU A 59 -12.78 -7.05 9.47
CA LEU A 59 -12.42 -6.70 10.85
C LEU A 59 -12.12 -5.21 11.03
N GLY A 60 -11.85 -4.48 9.95
CA GLY A 60 -11.53 -3.05 10.00
C GLY A 60 -12.77 -2.19 10.20
N THR A 61 -12.56 -1.03 10.80
CA THR A 61 -13.58 0.01 11.00
C THR A 61 -13.13 1.33 10.38
N GLY A 62 -14.07 2.23 10.09
CA GLY A 62 -13.78 3.57 9.58
C GLY A 62 -12.83 3.59 8.38
N PRO A 63 -11.74 4.37 8.43
CA PRO A 63 -10.79 4.53 7.32
C PRO A 63 -10.15 3.22 6.84
N ILE A 64 -9.91 2.27 7.76
CA ILE A 64 -9.30 0.97 7.43
C ILE A 64 -10.22 0.16 6.51
N LYS A 65 -11.52 0.14 6.80
CA LYS A 65 -12.53 -0.53 5.97
C LYS A 65 -12.67 0.13 4.60
N GLY A 66 -12.62 1.47 4.53
CA GLY A 66 -12.61 2.23 3.28
C GLY A 66 -11.40 1.90 2.41
N PHE A 67 -10.21 1.88 3.01
CA PHE A 67 -8.98 1.45 2.33
C PHE A 67 -9.08 0.01 1.81
N ALA A 68 -9.55 -0.92 2.62
CA ALA A 68 -9.71 -2.32 2.24
C ALA A 68 -10.69 -2.50 1.08
N THR A 69 -11.80 -1.74 1.06
CA THR A 69 -12.78 -1.76 -0.02
C THR A 69 -12.14 -1.32 -1.34
N THR A 70 -11.43 -0.19 -1.35
CA THR A 70 -10.74 0.31 -2.55
C THR A 70 -9.64 -0.65 -3.01
N LEU A 71 -8.92 -1.29 -2.08
CA LEU A 71 -7.91 -2.29 -2.39
C LEU A 71 -8.53 -3.51 -3.09
N LEU A 72 -9.62 -4.08 -2.57
CA LEU A 72 -10.29 -5.25 -3.14
C LEU A 72 -10.86 -4.95 -4.54
N ILE A 73 -11.51 -3.79 -4.71
CA ILE A 73 -12.02 -3.36 -6.03
C ILE A 73 -10.84 -3.16 -6.99
N GLY A 74 -9.75 -2.56 -6.54
CA GLY A 74 -8.54 -2.35 -7.32
C GLY A 74 -7.92 -3.66 -7.81
N ILE A 75 -7.81 -4.67 -6.95
CA ILE A 75 -7.31 -6.00 -7.32
C ILE A 75 -8.23 -6.65 -8.36
N ALA A 76 -9.54 -6.65 -8.13
CA ALA A 76 -10.50 -7.27 -9.04
C ALA A 76 -10.47 -6.62 -10.44
N THR A 77 -10.47 -5.28 -10.50
CA THR A 77 -10.40 -4.54 -11.76
C THR A 77 -9.07 -4.69 -12.47
N SER A 78 -7.97 -4.71 -11.71
CA SER A 78 -6.62 -4.93 -12.25
C SER A 78 -6.46 -6.31 -12.87
N LEU A 79 -6.91 -7.37 -12.18
CA LEU A 79 -6.90 -8.73 -12.70
C LEU A 79 -7.77 -8.87 -13.96
N PHE A 80 -8.97 -8.32 -13.92
CA PHE A 80 -9.86 -8.33 -15.08
C PHE A 80 -9.21 -7.66 -16.29
N THR A 81 -8.63 -6.47 -16.09
CA THR A 81 -7.99 -5.74 -17.17
C THR A 81 -6.75 -6.47 -17.70
N ALA A 82 -5.87 -6.95 -16.82
CA ALA A 82 -4.65 -7.62 -17.24
C ALA A 82 -4.92 -8.95 -17.96
N ILE A 83 -5.87 -9.75 -17.47
CA ILE A 83 -6.12 -11.09 -18.02
C ILE A 83 -7.02 -11.04 -19.25
N PHE A 84 -8.12 -10.27 -19.20
CA PHE A 84 -9.12 -10.27 -20.27
C PHE A 84 -8.90 -9.14 -21.27
N ILE A 85 -8.83 -7.90 -20.82
CA ILE A 85 -8.78 -6.74 -21.72
C ILE A 85 -7.46 -6.72 -22.47
N THR A 86 -6.34 -6.88 -21.77
CA THR A 86 -5.00 -6.88 -22.40
C THR A 86 -4.89 -8.03 -23.41
N ARG A 87 -5.38 -9.22 -23.07
CA ARG A 87 -5.37 -10.36 -23.98
C ARG A 87 -6.22 -10.11 -25.23
N LEU A 88 -7.42 -9.55 -25.05
CA LEU A 88 -8.31 -9.23 -26.18
C LEU A 88 -7.66 -8.26 -27.16
N PHE A 89 -6.97 -7.23 -26.65
CA PHE A 89 -6.24 -6.27 -27.48
C PHE A 89 -5.06 -6.94 -28.22
N ILE A 90 -4.27 -7.74 -27.54
CA ILE A 90 -3.09 -8.40 -28.12
C ILE A 90 -3.52 -9.43 -29.17
N ASP A 91 -4.53 -10.26 -28.90
CA ASP A 91 -5.06 -11.24 -29.84
C ASP A 91 -5.70 -10.54 -31.05
N GLY A 92 -6.45 -9.45 -30.84
CA GLY A 92 -7.06 -8.66 -31.91
C GLY A 92 -6.04 -7.98 -32.84
N TYR A 93 -4.89 -7.59 -32.29
CA TYR A 93 -3.78 -7.02 -33.08
C TYR A 93 -3.02 -8.10 -33.85
N GLY A 94 -2.78 -9.25 -33.22
CA GLY A 94 -2.06 -10.39 -33.81
C GLY A 94 -2.83 -11.02 -34.99
N THR A 95 -4.17 -11.05 -34.95
CA THR A 95 -5.02 -11.54 -36.03
C THR A 95 -5.00 -10.66 -37.29
N ARG A 96 -4.60 -9.40 -37.18
CA ARG A 96 -4.46 -8.46 -38.30
C ARG A 96 -3.09 -8.54 -39.02
N GLY A 97 -2.30 -9.56 -38.71
CA GLY A 97 -0.98 -9.79 -39.37
C GLY A 97 0.09 -8.75 -39.03
N LYS A 98 -0.14 -7.92 -37.98
CA LYS A 98 0.85 -6.96 -37.51
C LYS A 98 1.74 -7.60 -36.46
N SER A 99 3.07 -7.46 -36.63
CA SER A 99 4.02 -7.83 -35.58
C SER A 99 3.88 -6.84 -34.41
N LEU A 100 3.67 -7.38 -33.21
CA LEU A 100 3.73 -6.61 -31.98
C LEU A 100 5.16 -6.60 -31.46
N ASP A 101 5.73 -5.42 -31.28
CA ASP A 101 6.98 -5.25 -30.58
C ASP A 101 6.67 -4.98 -29.10
N PHE A 102 6.98 -5.93 -28.23
CA PHE A 102 6.77 -5.84 -26.77
C PHE A 102 7.83 -5.02 -26.05
N SER A 103 8.69 -4.36 -26.80
CA SER A 103 9.74 -3.49 -26.28
C SER A 103 9.76 -2.15 -27.00
N THR A 104 10.07 -1.08 -26.29
CA THR A 104 10.37 0.21 -26.89
C THR A 104 11.87 0.28 -27.25
N SER A 105 12.25 1.22 -28.11
CA SER A 105 13.67 1.42 -28.50
C SER A 105 14.59 1.60 -27.27
N ILE A 106 14.07 2.16 -26.18
CA ILE A 106 14.80 2.35 -24.93
C ILE A 106 14.89 1.05 -24.11
N THR A 107 13.79 0.29 -24.05
CA THR A 107 13.72 -0.91 -23.19
C THR A 107 14.25 -2.17 -23.84
N LYS A 108 14.42 -2.18 -25.17
CA LYS A 108 14.84 -3.36 -25.92
C LYS A 108 16.19 -3.91 -25.47
N ASN A 109 17.12 -3.01 -25.12
CA ASN A 109 18.48 -3.36 -24.69
C ASN A 109 18.76 -3.01 -23.22
N LEU A 110 17.73 -2.53 -22.50
CA LEU A 110 17.88 -2.21 -21.09
C LEU A 110 17.99 -3.55 -20.32
N PHE A 111 19.08 -3.78 -19.68
CA PHE A 111 19.40 -5.02 -18.92
C PHE A 111 19.88 -6.23 -19.72
N THR A 112 19.83 -6.26 -21.06
CA THR A 112 20.31 -7.41 -21.84
C THR A 112 21.82 -7.70 -21.68
N ASN A 113 22.62 -6.67 -21.41
CA ASN A 113 24.07 -6.76 -21.24
C ASN A 113 24.53 -6.55 -19.78
N MET A 114 23.61 -6.54 -18.81
CA MET A 114 23.96 -6.39 -17.40
C MET A 114 24.44 -7.73 -16.82
N ASN A 115 25.73 -7.99 -16.95
CA ASN A 115 26.38 -9.12 -16.28
C ASN A 115 26.86 -8.70 -14.88
N ILE A 116 25.88 -8.43 -13.98
CA ILE A 116 26.19 -8.07 -12.59
C ILE A 116 26.26 -9.35 -11.77
N ASP A 117 27.44 -9.68 -11.30
CA ASP A 117 27.64 -10.80 -10.39
C ASP A 117 27.20 -10.40 -8.96
N PHE A 118 25.90 -10.50 -8.70
CA PHE A 118 25.28 -10.17 -7.40
C PHE A 118 25.87 -10.99 -6.25
N LEU A 119 26.23 -12.25 -6.53
CA LEU A 119 26.77 -13.14 -5.49
C LEU A 119 28.17 -12.70 -5.05
N LYS A 120 29.02 -12.21 -5.97
CA LYS A 120 30.32 -11.64 -5.59
C LYS A 120 30.20 -10.35 -4.80
N LYS A 121 29.18 -9.53 -5.10
CA LYS A 121 28.94 -8.24 -4.43
C LYS A 121 28.18 -8.34 -3.09
N ARG A 122 27.79 -9.56 -2.66
CA ARG A 122 27.04 -9.76 -1.40
C ARG A 122 27.74 -9.16 -0.16
N LYS A 123 29.07 -9.17 -0.11
CA LYS A 123 29.83 -8.56 1.00
C LYS A 123 29.58 -7.05 1.13
N ILE A 124 29.49 -6.36 -0.01
CA ILE A 124 29.18 -4.91 -0.03
C ILE A 124 27.75 -4.69 0.50
N ALA A 125 26.80 -5.51 0.07
CA ALA A 125 25.42 -5.43 0.57
C ALA A 125 25.36 -5.66 2.08
N TYR A 126 26.10 -6.63 2.62
CA TYR A 126 26.15 -6.87 4.07
C TYR A 126 26.76 -5.70 4.84
N ILE A 127 27.82 -5.07 4.32
CA ILE A 127 28.45 -3.90 4.95
C ILE A 127 27.46 -2.74 4.97
N VAL A 128 26.81 -2.44 3.83
CA VAL A 128 25.83 -1.36 3.73
C VAL A 128 24.64 -1.60 4.67
N SER A 129 24.07 -2.81 4.65
CA SER A 129 22.98 -3.17 5.57
C SER A 129 23.42 -3.10 7.03
N GLY A 130 24.62 -3.56 7.34
CA GLY A 130 25.20 -3.49 8.68
C GLY A 130 25.31 -2.05 9.19
N ILE A 131 25.78 -1.13 8.35
CA ILE A 131 25.85 0.29 8.68
C ILE A 131 24.45 0.84 8.98
N PHE A 132 23.45 0.56 8.14
CA PHE A 132 22.08 1.01 8.38
C PHE A 132 21.49 0.44 9.68
N ILE A 133 21.75 -0.83 9.97
CA ILE A 133 21.30 -1.47 11.22
C ILE A 133 21.95 -0.78 12.43
N VAL A 134 23.25 -0.55 12.40
CA VAL A 134 23.96 0.13 13.52
C VAL A 134 23.45 1.55 13.71
N LEU A 135 23.26 2.31 12.63
CA LEU A 135 22.71 3.66 12.69
C LEU A 135 21.27 3.67 13.24
N SER A 136 20.43 2.71 12.80
CA SER A 136 19.04 2.58 13.27
C SER A 136 19.00 2.23 14.76
N LEU A 137 19.81 1.28 15.20
CA LEU A 137 19.90 0.92 16.62
C LEU A 137 20.47 2.09 17.46
N GLY A 138 21.48 2.79 16.96
CA GLY A 138 22.03 3.98 17.60
C GLY A 138 20.98 5.08 17.75
N SER A 139 20.19 5.35 16.70
CA SER A 139 19.08 6.31 16.76
C SER A 139 18.01 5.87 17.74
N LEU A 140 17.65 4.60 17.75
CA LEU A 140 16.67 4.05 18.68
C LEU A 140 17.09 4.18 20.14
N LEU A 141 18.37 3.95 20.44
CA LEU A 141 18.90 4.08 21.81
C LEU A 141 19.06 5.53 22.26
N THR A 142 19.29 6.46 21.35
CA THR A 142 19.53 7.88 21.69
C THR A 142 18.25 8.71 21.66
N GLN A 143 17.36 8.46 20.72
CA GLN A 143 16.13 9.24 20.52
C GLN A 143 14.87 8.51 21.00
N GLY A 144 14.95 7.19 21.22
CA GLY A 144 13.80 6.36 21.55
C GLY A 144 12.82 6.21 20.39
N LEU A 145 11.63 5.68 20.70
CA LEU A 145 10.50 5.60 19.79
C LEU A 145 9.53 6.73 20.09
N ASN A 146 9.05 7.41 19.08
CA ASN A 146 7.88 8.28 19.22
C ASN A 146 6.62 7.40 19.13
N GLU A 147 6.23 6.85 20.28
CA GLU A 147 5.11 5.94 20.37
C GLU A 147 3.79 6.69 20.17
N GLY A 148 2.84 6.09 19.46
CA GLY A 148 1.49 6.59 19.29
C GLY A 148 0.68 6.59 20.59
N VAL A 149 -0.45 7.26 20.61
CA VAL A 149 -1.37 7.32 21.76
C VAL A 149 -1.87 5.93 22.20
N ASP A 150 -1.94 4.98 21.27
CA ASP A 150 -2.35 3.60 21.54
C ASP A 150 -1.34 2.83 22.41
N PHE A 151 -0.06 3.22 22.41
CA PHE A 151 1.01 2.55 23.16
C PHE A 151 1.35 3.25 24.49
N VAL A 152 1.40 4.58 24.48
CA VAL A 152 1.71 5.37 25.68
C VAL A 152 0.49 5.49 26.59
N GLY A 153 -0.69 5.24 26.03
CA GLY A 153 -1.94 5.61 26.67
C GLY A 153 -2.29 7.07 26.42
N GLY A 154 -3.50 7.44 26.78
CA GLY A 154 -3.99 8.80 26.60
C GLY A 154 -5.35 8.96 27.21
N ARG A 155 -5.77 10.22 27.34
CA ARG A 155 -7.12 10.55 27.77
C ARG A 155 -8.05 10.39 26.59
N THR A 156 -9.15 9.67 26.79
CA THR A 156 -10.09 9.35 25.75
C THR A 156 -11.44 10.02 26.02
N TYR A 157 -11.93 10.73 25.02
CA TYR A 157 -13.21 11.41 25.06
C TYR A 157 -14.10 10.89 23.93
N THR A 158 -15.39 10.75 24.19
CA THR A 158 -16.38 10.44 23.15
C THR A 158 -17.18 11.70 22.88
N VAL A 159 -17.03 12.24 21.67
CA VAL A 159 -17.67 13.49 21.25
C VAL A 159 -18.70 13.18 20.16
N ARG A 160 -19.90 13.74 20.31
CA ARG A 160 -20.94 13.65 19.30
C ARG A 160 -21.11 15.02 18.67
N PHE A 161 -21.02 15.07 17.36
CA PHE A 161 -21.22 16.26 16.54
C PHE A 161 -22.68 16.38 16.09
N ALA A 162 -23.08 17.57 15.65
CA ALA A 162 -24.42 17.82 15.14
C ALA A 162 -24.64 17.12 13.78
N ASP A 163 -23.62 17.12 12.94
CA ASP A 163 -23.59 16.54 11.61
C ASP A 163 -22.49 15.47 11.49
N ASP A 164 -22.51 14.71 10.37
CA ASP A 164 -21.46 13.75 10.07
C ASP A 164 -20.13 14.46 9.86
N VAL A 165 -19.07 13.94 10.48
CA VAL A 165 -17.74 14.56 10.47
C VAL A 165 -16.69 13.63 9.92
N ASN A 166 -15.68 14.22 9.27
CA ASN A 166 -14.53 13.48 8.79
C ASN A 166 -13.49 13.33 9.93
N PRO A 167 -13.25 12.10 10.44
CA PRO A 167 -12.30 11.88 11.52
C PRO A 167 -10.91 12.44 11.26
N THR A 168 -10.42 12.33 10.01
CA THR A 168 -9.08 12.81 9.63
C THR A 168 -8.97 14.34 9.68
N ALA A 169 -10.03 15.06 9.37
CA ALA A 169 -10.04 16.53 9.47
C ALA A 169 -9.98 16.95 10.93
N VAL A 170 -10.86 16.37 11.76
CA VAL A 170 -10.88 16.62 13.22
C VAL A 170 -9.56 16.24 13.90
N GLU A 171 -8.96 15.11 13.52
CA GLU A 171 -7.65 14.70 14.03
C GLU A 171 -6.55 15.72 13.75
N LYS A 172 -6.55 16.29 12.53
CA LYS A 172 -5.58 17.32 12.15
C LYS A 172 -5.75 18.58 12.98
N ASP A 173 -6.97 19.08 13.11
CA ASP A 173 -7.28 20.31 13.86
C ASP A 173 -6.92 20.12 15.33
N LEU A 174 -7.29 19.00 15.94
CA LEU A 174 -6.95 18.68 17.32
C LEU A 174 -5.45 18.44 17.54
N THR A 175 -4.72 17.94 16.53
CA THR A 175 -3.28 17.78 16.62
C THR A 175 -2.56 19.14 16.68
N GLU A 176 -3.09 20.15 16.01
CA GLU A 176 -2.56 21.51 16.12
C GLU A 176 -2.77 22.11 17.53
N VAL A 177 -3.86 21.78 18.21
CA VAL A 177 -4.18 22.27 19.56
C VAL A 177 -3.45 21.49 20.67
N PHE A 178 -3.46 20.16 20.58
CA PHE A 178 -2.97 19.26 21.64
C PHE A 178 -1.57 18.69 21.38
N GLY A 179 -0.97 18.97 20.22
CA GLY A 179 0.31 18.39 19.81
C GLY A 179 0.23 16.91 19.42
N SER A 180 -0.79 16.19 19.87
CA SER A 180 -1.09 14.80 19.45
C SER A 180 -2.55 14.51 19.69
N ALA A 181 -3.24 14.02 18.67
CA ALA A 181 -4.60 13.54 18.76
C ALA A 181 -4.82 12.37 17.80
N GLU A 182 -5.70 11.49 18.15
CA GLU A 182 -6.24 10.44 17.30
C GLU A 182 -7.75 10.47 17.36
N ALA A 183 -8.41 10.55 16.20
CA ALA A 183 -9.86 10.58 16.10
C ALA A 183 -10.37 9.39 15.30
N LYS A 184 -11.18 8.55 15.92
CA LYS A 184 -11.79 7.34 15.29
C LYS A 184 -13.30 7.41 15.39
N THR A 185 -14.00 7.03 14.30
CA THR A 185 -15.46 6.88 14.34
C THR A 185 -15.86 5.84 15.37
N PHE A 186 -16.82 6.17 16.23
CA PHE A 186 -17.31 5.31 17.29
C PHE A 186 -18.85 5.26 17.30
N GLY A 187 -19.42 4.28 16.64
CA GLY A 187 -20.87 4.14 16.45
C GLY A 187 -21.35 4.88 15.20
N PRO A 188 -22.28 5.87 15.34
CA PRO A 188 -22.77 6.65 14.20
C PRO A 188 -21.68 7.54 13.61
N ASP A 189 -21.84 7.96 12.33
CA ASP A 189 -20.83 8.74 11.59
C ASP A 189 -20.60 10.16 12.16
N ASN A 190 -21.51 10.65 13.00
CA ASN A 190 -21.36 11.91 13.73
C ASN A 190 -20.77 11.76 15.14
N GLN A 191 -20.22 10.60 15.50
CA GLN A 191 -19.64 10.38 16.82
C GLN A 191 -18.20 9.89 16.69
N LEU A 192 -17.27 10.60 17.35
CA LEU A 192 -15.86 10.26 17.36
C LEU A 192 -15.38 9.91 18.77
N LYS A 193 -14.49 8.93 18.83
CA LYS A 193 -13.65 8.67 19.99
C LYS A 193 -12.30 9.36 19.75
N ILE A 194 -12.00 10.34 20.58
CA ILE A 194 -10.79 11.17 20.48
C ILE A 194 -9.85 10.78 21.62
N THR A 195 -8.60 10.47 21.29
CA THR A 195 -7.56 10.13 22.27
C THR A 195 -6.38 11.07 22.10
N THR A 196 -5.94 11.70 23.19
CA THR A 196 -4.79 12.62 23.19
C THR A 196 -3.82 12.31 24.32
N LYS A 197 -2.52 12.58 24.10
CA LYS A 197 -1.47 12.51 25.12
C LYS A 197 -1.34 13.80 25.92
N TYR A 198 -2.08 14.84 25.57
CA TYR A 198 -1.98 16.13 26.20
C TYR A 198 -2.19 16.02 27.71
N LYS A 199 -1.21 16.49 28.48
CA LYS A 199 -1.17 16.41 29.94
C LYS A 199 -1.45 15.00 30.51
N VAL A 200 -0.97 13.94 29.84
CA VAL A 200 -1.24 12.55 30.25
C VAL A 200 -0.68 12.23 31.63
N ASP A 201 0.44 12.88 32.01
CA ASP A 201 1.11 12.71 33.31
C ASP A 201 0.50 13.55 34.45
N GLU A 202 -0.44 14.45 34.15
CA GLU A 202 -1.12 15.29 35.14
C GLU A 202 -2.42 14.62 35.56
N GLU A 203 -2.61 14.36 36.86
CA GLU A 203 -3.86 13.81 37.41
C GLU A 203 -4.74 14.90 38.01
N GLY A 204 -6.04 14.81 37.79
CA GLY A 204 -7.02 15.69 38.46
C GLY A 204 -8.21 16.08 37.59
N ALA A 205 -9.38 16.25 38.21
CA ALA A 205 -10.61 16.64 37.53
C ALA A 205 -10.52 17.99 36.80
N GLN A 206 -9.69 18.90 37.30
CA GLN A 206 -9.47 20.22 36.69
C GLN A 206 -8.81 20.12 35.31
N VAL A 207 -7.87 19.16 35.15
CA VAL A 207 -7.20 18.91 33.86
C VAL A 207 -8.19 18.34 32.85
N ASP A 208 -9.08 17.45 33.29
CA ASP A 208 -10.11 16.89 32.41
C ASP A 208 -11.10 17.95 31.94
N GLU A 209 -11.51 18.89 32.84
CA GLU A 209 -12.38 20.01 32.47
C GLU A 209 -11.68 20.96 31.47
N GLU A 210 -10.39 21.25 31.66
CA GLU A 210 -9.62 22.08 30.74
C GLU A 210 -9.54 21.46 29.35
N ILE A 211 -9.25 20.16 29.27
CA ILE A 211 -9.17 19.43 28.01
C ILE A 211 -10.54 19.37 27.31
N GLN A 212 -11.60 19.12 28.08
CA GLN A 212 -12.96 19.14 27.54
C GLN A 212 -13.34 20.50 26.95
N ARG A 213 -13.03 21.60 27.63
CA ARG A 213 -13.26 22.94 27.08
C ARG A 213 -12.48 23.17 25.80
N SER A 214 -11.20 22.84 25.79
CA SER A 214 -10.34 22.97 24.60
C SER A 214 -10.83 22.11 23.43
N LEU A 215 -11.45 20.95 23.69
CA LEU A 215 -12.08 20.10 22.69
C LEU A 215 -13.37 20.71 22.10
N PHE A 216 -14.11 21.51 22.88
CA PHE A 216 -15.31 22.20 22.39
C PHE A 216 -14.98 23.50 21.64
N ASP A 217 -13.84 24.12 21.95
CA ASP A 217 -13.42 25.40 21.36
C ASP A 217 -12.64 25.19 20.06
N ALA A 218 -12.12 23.99 19.80
CA ALA A 218 -11.36 23.60 18.60
C ALA A 218 -12.26 23.07 17.46
#